data_658a21ea5b9a123e2464066f59f805c6
#
_entry.id   658a21ea5b9a123e2464066f59f805c6
#
_cell.length_a   1.000
_cell.length_b   1.000
_cell.length_c   1.000
_cell.angle_alpha   90.00
_cell.angle_beta   90.00
_cell.angle_gamma   90.00
#
_symmetry.space_group_name_H-M   'P 1'
#
loop_
_entity.id
_entity.type
_entity.pdbx_description
1 polymer ?
#
loop_
_entity_poly.entity_id
_entity_poly.type
_entity_poly.pdbx_seq_one_letter_code
_entity_poly.pdbx_strand_id
1 'polypeptide(L)'
;MNTAQRAAADDIEAPGYEPDGAWVPVDRRWCGLDRRSLVPTLWVMALAVVLTVVIPAVDDAVSYDDPVQPGDVLELDGDITFVPEPGWGITSGVRADRPPVSGSFPNTASVVDGDVAFTVTVGDFRGDENALLDQVAKTTDALTGGSGATMSEQRTTITTDDGEVGVTAPLSGLSTDGMVAAFVLGDRGVVVRVTGPADGDPDSDQAVSRMLDSISRSEQA
;
A
#
# COMPACT_ATOMS: atom_id res chain seq x y z
N MET A 1 -92.80 -10.77 -5.86
CA MET A 1 -91.45 -10.23 -5.73
C MET A 1 -90.59 -11.30 -5.10
N ASN A 2 -90.09 -11.92 -5.81
CA ASN A 2 -89.13 -12.66 -6.59
C ASN A 2 -88.08 -13.34 -5.70
N THR A 3 -88.42 -14.64 -5.42
CA THR A 3 -87.56 -15.62 -4.75
C THR A 3 -86.44 -16.15 -5.67
N ALA A 4 -86.35 -15.66 -6.91
CA ALA A 4 -85.42 -16.12 -7.92
C ALA A 4 -84.11 -15.35 -7.99
N GLN A 5 -83.93 -14.32 -7.13
CA GLN A 5 -82.72 -13.45 -7.18
C GLN A 5 -81.76 -13.68 -6.03
N ARG A 6 -82.04 -14.70 -5.20
CA ARG A 6 -81.19 -15.06 -4.02
C ARG A 6 -80.31 -16.31 -4.23
N ALA A 7 -80.45 -16.97 -5.40
CA ALA A 7 -79.73 -18.23 -5.66
C ALA A 7 -78.56 -18.08 -6.63
N ALA A 8 -78.15 -16.83 -6.96
CA ALA A 8 -77.05 -16.60 -7.91
C ALA A 8 -75.85 -15.89 -7.31
N ALA A 9 -75.73 -15.87 -5.95
CA ALA A 9 -74.63 -15.17 -5.29
C ALA A 9 -73.66 -16.08 -4.54
N ASP A 10 -73.75 -17.41 -4.70
CA ASP A 10 -73.01 -18.34 -3.83
C ASP A 10 -72.02 -19.24 -4.53
N ASP A 11 -71.56 -18.96 -5.74
CA ASP A 11 -70.52 -19.77 -6.40
C ASP A 11 -69.51 -18.87 -7.15
N ILE A 12 -68.94 -17.86 -6.47
CA ILE A 12 -67.62 -17.33 -6.85
C ILE A 12 -66.63 -17.95 -5.87
N GLU A 13 -66.26 -19.20 -6.06
CA GLU A 13 -65.05 -19.76 -5.51
C GLU A 13 -63.88 -18.91 -6.03
N ALA A 14 -63.33 -18.09 -5.14
CA ALA A 14 -62.10 -17.34 -5.45
C ALA A 14 -61.03 -18.37 -5.84
N PRO A 15 -60.35 -18.21 -6.98
CA PRO A 15 -59.32 -19.16 -7.37
C PRO A 15 -58.31 -19.24 -6.25
N GLY A 16 -58.18 -20.47 -5.67
CA GLY A 16 -57.25 -20.72 -4.64
C GLY A 16 -55.86 -20.30 -5.08
N TYR A 17 -55.29 -19.31 -4.41
CA TYR A 17 -53.92 -18.93 -4.62
C TYR A 17 -53.00 -20.08 -4.24
N GLU A 18 -52.56 -20.88 -5.23
CA GLU A 18 -51.46 -21.82 -5.01
C GLU A 18 -50.16 -21.03 -5.05
N PRO A 19 -49.47 -20.85 -3.92
CA PRO A 19 -48.19 -20.18 -3.92
C PRO A 19 -47.18 -20.93 -4.78
N ASP A 20 -46.48 -20.22 -5.62
CA ASP A 20 -45.44 -20.74 -6.48
C ASP A 20 -44.48 -21.65 -5.68
N GLY A 21 -44.07 -22.80 -6.22
CA GLY A 21 -43.28 -23.80 -5.48
C GLY A 21 -41.93 -23.27 -4.92
N ALA A 22 -41.58 -22.03 -5.24
CA ALA A 22 -40.46 -21.32 -4.65
C ALA A 22 -40.80 -20.52 -3.37
N TRP A 23 -42.12 -20.44 -2.96
CA TRP A 23 -42.52 -19.72 -1.76
C TRP A 23 -42.15 -20.49 -0.50
N VAL A 24 -41.30 -19.94 0.36
CA VAL A 24 -40.90 -20.55 1.64
C VAL A 24 -41.65 -19.85 2.79
N PRO A 25 -42.45 -20.58 3.60
CA PRO A 25 -43.15 -20.04 4.77
C PRO A 25 -42.20 -19.39 5.76
N VAL A 26 -42.65 -18.32 6.44
CA VAL A 26 -41.86 -17.49 7.36
C VAL A 26 -41.29 -18.33 8.54
N ASP A 27 -41.96 -19.39 8.95
CA ASP A 27 -41.55 -20.31 10.01
C ASP A 27 -40.32 -21.16 9.67
N ARG A 28 -39.95 -21.25 8.38
CA ARG A 28 -38.73 -21.95 7.92
C ARG A 28 -37.56 -21.01 7.68
N ARG A 29 -37.72 -19.71 7.93
CA ARG A 29 -36.65 -18.72 7.80
C ARG A 29 -35.93 -18.57 9.15
N TRP A 30 -34.63 -18.78 9.16
CA TRP A 30 -33.78 -18.51 10.31
C TRP A 30 -32.99 -17.24 10.02
N CYS A 31 -33.15 -16.19 10.87
CA CYS A 31 -32.58 -14.85 10.63
C CYS A 31 -32.93 -14.24 9.27
N GLY A 32 -34.11 -14.57 8.70
CA GLY A 32 -34.57 -14.00 7.42
C GLY A 32 -34.02 -14.71 6.18
N LEU A 33 -33.18 -15.72 6.32
CA LEU A 33 -32.58 -16.48 5.23
C LEU A 33 -33.22 -17.87 5.06
N ASP A 34 -33.37 -18.31 3.82
CA ASP A 34 -33.78 -19.68 3.49
C ASP A 34 -32.67 -20.66 3.90
N ARG A 35 -33.05 -21.76 4.53
CA ARG A 35 -32.11 -22.83 4.92
C ARG A 35 -31.25 -23.36 3.78
N ARG A 36 -31.74 -23.27 2.54
CA ARG A 36 -30.99 -23.70 1.35
C ARG A 36 -29.85 -22.73 0.99
N SER A 37 -29.99 -21.46 1.34
CA SER A 37 -28.95 -20.44 1.09
C SER A 37 -27.95 -20.28 2.24
N LEU A 38 -28.19 -20.90 3.41
CA LEU A 38 -27.28 -20.81 4.56
C LEU A 38 -25.89 -21.36 4.26
N VAL A 39 -25.80 -22.49 3.58
CA VAL A 39 -24.50 -23.10 3.24
C VAL A 39 -23.67 -22.18 2.32
N PRO A 40 -24.18 -21.70 1.16
CA PRO A 40 -23.41 -20.79 0.33
C PRO A 40 -23.11 -19.45 1.03
N THR A 41 -24.03 -18.94 1.86
CA THR A 41 -23.80 -17.71 2.61
C THR A 41 -22.67 -17.87 3.66
N LEU A 42 -22.62 -19.00 4.34
CA LEU A 42 -21.54 -19.33 5.28
C LEU A 42 -20.18 -19.43 4.57
N TRP A 43 -20.14 -20.00 3.37
CA TRP A 43 -18.92 -20.06 2.58
C TRP A 43 -18.43 -18.65 2.15
N VAL A 44 -19.34 -17.79 1.70
CA VAL A 44 -19.00 -16.40 1.34
C VAL A 44 -18.53 -15.65 2.58
N MET A 45 -19.20 -15.80 3.72
CA MET A 45 -18.78 -15.16 4.96
C MET A 45 -17.43 -15.69 5.46
N ALA A 46 -17.20 -17.00 5.41
CA ALA A 46 -15.90 -17.59 5.75
C ALA A 46 -14.79 -17.08 4.84
N LEU A 47 -15.04 -16.99 3.52
CA LEU A 47 -14.10 -16.42 2.57
C LEU A 47 -13.82 -14.93 2.87
N ALA A 48 -14.85 -14.15 3.17
CA ALA A 48 -14.69 -12.75 3.56
C ALA A 48 -13.83 -12.62 4.82
N VAL A 49 -14.05 -13.45 5.85
CA VAL A 49 -13.24 -13.45 7.08
C VAL A 49 -11.79 -13.85 6.77
N VAL A 50 -11.57 -14.84 5.92
CA VAL A 50 -10.21 -15.24 5.51
C VAL A 50 -9.51 -14.08 4.80
N LEU A 51 -10.17 -13.42 3.86
CA LEU A 51 -9.58 -12.32 3.08
C LEU A 51 -9.34 -11.06 3.90
N THR A 52 -10.23 -10.75 4.88
CA THR A 52 -10.18 -9.48 5.61
C THR A 52 -9.50 -9.56 6.97
N VAL A 53 -9.38 -10.75 7.54
CA VAL A 53 -8.81 -10.94 8.89
C VAL A 53 -7.63 -11.90 8.87
N VAL A 54 -7.79 -13.08 8.25
CA VAL A 54 -6.75 -14.11 8.33
C VAL A 54 -5.54 -13.76 7.47
N ILE A 55 -5.76 -13.30 6.24
CA ILE A 55 -4.64 -12.94 5.34
C ILE A 55 -3.85 -11.76 5.92
N PRO A 56 -4.43 -10.62 6.32
CA PRO A 56 -3.67 -9.55 6.96
C PRO A 56 -2.95 -9.99 8.24
N ALA A 57 -3.62 -10.76 9.12
CA ALA A 57 -3.00 -11.24 10.35
C ALA A 57 -1.84 -12.23 10.12
N VAL A 58 -1.85 -12.96 9.02
CA VAL A 58 -0.73 -13.83 8.60
C VAL A 58 0.38 -12.98 7.99
N ASP A 59 0.05 -11.97 7.20
CA ASP A 59 1.01 -11.04 6.60
C ASP A 59 1.79 -10.30 7.70
N ASP A 60 1.10 -9.77 8.72
CA ASP A 60 1.71 -9.14 9.90
C ASP A 60 2.56 -10.11 10.75
N ALA A 61 2.24 -11.41 10.73
CA ALA A 61 2.96 -12.44 11.49
C ALA A 61 4.14 -13.06 10.73
N VAL A 62 4.24 -12.84 9.43
CA VAL A 62 5.37 -13.29 8.61
C VAL A 62 6.52 -12.30 8.80
N SER A 63 7.51 -12.70 9.59
CA SER A 63 8.80 -11.99 9.64
C SER A 63 9.40 -11.96 8.23
N TYR A 64 9.94 -10.82 7.84
CA TYR A 64 10.68 -10.70 6.57
C TYR A 64 11.81 -11.73 6.53
N ASP A 65 12.00 -12.36 5.38
CA ASP A 65 13.04 -13.38 5.18
C ASP A 65 14.47 -12.81 5.40
N ASP A 66 14.63 -11.49 5.27
CA ASP A 66 15.89 -10.78 5.42
C ASP A 66 15.75 -9.50 6.27
N PRO A 67 15.68 -9.62 7.60
CA PRO A 67 15.59 -8.46 8.48
C PRO A 67 16.92 -7.69 8.52
N VAL A 68 16.82 -6.36 8.57
CA VAL A 68 17.94 -5.44 8.77
C VAL A 68 18.57 -5.70 10.13
N GLN A 69 19.88 -5.92 10.13
CA GLN A 69 20.68 -6.06 11.36
C GLN A 69 21.31 -4.72 11.76
N PRO A 70 21.56 -4.48 13.05
CA PRO A 70 22.31 -3.30 13.47
C PRO A 70 23.67 -3.21 12.78
N GLY A 71 23.92 -2.09 12.08
CA GLY A 71 25.16 -1.85 11.33
C GLY A 71 25.10 -2.28 9.87
N ASP A 72 23.95 -2.79 9.38
CA ASP A 72 23.75 -3.00 7.95
C ASP A 72 23.76 -1.65 7.21
N VAL A 73 24.42 -1.64 6.06
CA VAL A 73 24.42 -0.53 5.11
C VAL A 73 23.99 -1.09 3.77
N LEU A 74 23.02 -0.47 3.13
CA LEU A 74 22.63 -0.82 1.75
C LEU A 74 23.35 0.08 0.78
N GLU A 75 23.89 -0.53 -0.29
CA GLU A 75 24.60 0.16 -1.35
C GLU A 75 23.85 0.03 -2.68
N LEU A 76 23.81 1.15 -3.37
CA LEU A 76 23.19 1.29 -4.69
C LEU A 76 24.25 1.69 -5.72
N ASP A 77 23.86 1.69 -6.98
CA ASP A 77 24.70 2.10 -8.10
C ASP A 77 25.25 3.54 -7.88
N GLY A 78 26.50 3.75 -8.26
CA GLY A 78 27.16 5.05 -8.11
C GLY A 78 27.67 5.35 -6.70
N ASP A 79 27.94 4.32 -5.92
CA ASP A 79 28.50 4.39 -4.57
C ASP A 79 27.57 5.12 -3.58
N ILE A 80 26.25 5.11 -3.86
CA ILE A 80 25.24 5.67 -2.98
C ILE A 80 24.88 4.67 -1.90
N THR A 81 24.93 5.10 -0.64
CA THR A 81 24.63 4.26 0.52
C THR A 81 23.59 4.90 1.42
N PHE A 82 22.90 4.07 2.20
CA PHE A 82 22.08 4.49 3.33
C PHE A 82 22.05 3.40 4.40
N VAL A 83 21.78 3.79 5.64
CA VAL A 83 21.66 2.90 6.79
C VAL A 83 20.19 2.61 7.04
N PRO A 84 19.69 1.41 6.72
CA PRO A 84 18.30 1.06 7.00
C PRO A 84 18.08 0.88 8.50
N GLU A 85 16.86 1.13 8.97
CA GLU A 85 16.50 0.96 10.38
C GLU A 85 16.50 -0.52 10.78
N PRO A 86 17.15 -0.90 11.90
CA PRO A 86 17.17 -2.27 12.36
C PRO A 86 15.78 -2.83 12.65
N GLY A 87 15.55 -4.09 12.22
CA GLY A 87 14.26 -4.76 12.36
C GLY A 87 13.34 -4.62 11.16
N TRP A 88 13.58 -3.62 10.30
CA TRP A 88 12.86 -3.52 9.03
C TRP A 88 13.23 -4.69 8.10
N GLY A 89 12.33 -5.07 7.21
CA GLY A 89 12.58 -6.12 6.22
C GLY A 89 13.17 -5.58 4.93
N ILE A 90 14.26 -6.16 4.45
CA ILE A 90 14.80 -5.84 3.12
C ILE A 90 13.98 -6.58 2.07
N THR A 91 13.25 -5.84 1.24
CA THR A 91 12.49 -6.41 0.11
C THR A 91 13.26 -6.36 -1.20
N SER A 92 14.16 -5.41 -1.33
CA SER A 92 15.13 -5.35 -2.44
C SER A 92 16.36 -4.54 -2.02
N GLY A 93 17.50 -4.82 -2.62
CA GLY A 93 18.74 -4.14 -2.31
C GLY A 93 19.87 -5.11 -2.00
N VAL A 94 21.06 -4.58 -1.84
CA VAL A 94 22.27 -5.36 -1.54
C VAL A 94 23.04 -4.66 -0.44
N ARG A 95 23.49 -5.44 0.56
CA ARG A 95 24.33 -4.92 1.63
C ARG A 95 25.72 -4.60 1.10
N ALA A 96 26.30 -3.50 1.55
CA ALA A 96 27.65 -3.07 1.14
C ALA A 96 28.73 -4.10 1.48
N ASP A 97 28.55 -4.84 2.58
CA ASP A 97 29.47 -5.92 3.00
C ASP A 97 29.38 -7.19 2.16
N ARG A 98 28.36 -7.30 1.28
CA ARG A 98 28.09 -8.47 0.43
C ARG A 98 27.85 -8.08 -1.02
N PRO A 99 28.87 -7.56 -1.71
CA PRO A 99 28.72 -7.09 -3.08
C PRO A 99 28.18 -8.20 -3.99
N PRO A 100 27.33 -7.84 -4.98
CA PRO A 100 26.73 -8.80 -5.87
C PRO A 100 27.77 -9.47 -6.77
N VAL A 101 27.54 -10.73 -7.11
CA VAL A 101 28.43 -11.51 -8.00
C VAL A 101 28.56 -10.85 -9.39
N SER A 102 27.57 -10.08 -9.81
CA SER A 102 27.61 -9.30 -11.05
C SER A 102 28.61 -8.15 -11.04
N GLY A 103 29.11 -7.76 -9.86
CA GLY A 103 30.02 -6.63 -9.69
C GLY A 103 29.36 -5.25 -9.79
N SER A 104 28.03 -5.19 -9.94
CA SER A 104 27.28 -3.92 -10.00
C SER A 104 26.18 -3.94 -8.96
N PHE A 105 26.09 -2.89 -8.16
CA PHE A 105 24.99 -2.69 -7.22
C PHE A 105 23.70 -2.33 -7.96
N PRO A 106 22.54 -2.63 -7.39
CA PRO A 106 21.25 -2.29 -8.00
C PRO A 106 21.03 -0.78 -7.93
N ASN A 107 20.21 -0.28 -8.84
CA ASN A 107 19.80 1.13 -8.81
C ASN A 107 18.59 1.40 -7.89
N THR A 108 18.05 0.38 -7.24
CA THR A 108 16.92 0.49 -6.33
C THR A 108 17.11 -0.43 -5.13
N ALA A 109 16.82 0.12 -3.95
CA ALA A 109 16.70 -0.63 -2.71
C ALA A 109 15.41 -0.26 -1.99
N SER A 110 14.80 -1.22 -1.31
CA SER A 110 13.55 -1.02 -0.59
C SER A 110 13.55 -1.80 0.72
N VAL A 111 13.14 -1.12 1.79
CA VAL A 111 12.92 -1.72 3.09
C VAL A 111 11.50 -1.39 3.55
N VAL A 112 10.93 -2.27 4.34
CA VAL A 112 9.53 -2.17 4.79
C VAL A 112 9.40 -2.52 6.26
N ASP A 113 8.44 -1.90 6.93
CA ASP A 113 8.01 -2.23 8.27
C ASP A 113 6.49 -2.09 8.35
N GLY A 114 5.79 -3.22 8.52
CA GLY A 114 4.34 -3.24 8.39
C GLY A 114 3.88 -2.65 7.05
N ASP A 115 3.04 -1.61 7.13
CA ASP A 115 2.50 -0.90 5.97
C ASP A 115 3.38 0.26 5.47
N VAL A 116 4.52 0.51 6.10
CA VAL A 116 5.46 1.57 5.71
C VAL A 116 6.53 1.01 4.78
N ALA A 117 6.69 1.62 3.62
CA ALA A 117 7.76 1.28 2.68
C ALA A 117 8.68 2.48 2.44
N PHE A 118 9.98 2.25 2.55
CA PHE A 118 11.04 3.20 2.23
C PHE A 118 11.84 2.67 1.04
N THR A 119 11.77 3.37 -0.08
CA THR A 119 12.40 2.97 -1.34
C THR A 119 13.34 4.05 -1.83
N VAL A 120 14.57 3.68 -2.09
CA VAL A 120 15.61 4.54 -2.68
C VAL A 120 15.85 4.10 -4.12
N THR A 121 15.84 5.07 -5.04
CA THR A 121 16.16 4.84 -6.45
C THR A 121 17.22 5.81 -6.90
N VAL A 122 18.26 5.32 -7.56
CA VAL A 122 19.39 6.07 -8.05
C VAL A 122 19.44 6.04 -9.58
N GLY A 123 19.82 7.14 -10.20
CA GLY A 123 20.01 7.20 -11.64
C GLY A 123 20.87 8.38 -12.05
N ASP A 124 21.34 8.37 -13.31
CA ASP A 124 22.07 9.51 -13.87
C ASP A 124 21.16 10.75 -13.91
N PHE A 125 21.62 11.84 -13.34
CA PHE A 125 20.88 13.09 -13.35
C PHE A 125 21.82 14.29 -13.44
N ARG A 126 21.39 15.30 -14.21
CA ARG A 126 22.09 16.57 -14.35
C ARG A 126 21.11 17.69 -14.13
N GLY A 127 21.18 18.30 -12.98
CA GLY A 127 20.27 19.35 -12.55
C GLY A 127 20.41 19.58 -11.06
N ASP A 128 19.47 20.28 -10.49
CA ASP A 128 19.36 20.46 -9.04
C ASP A 128 18.25 19.55 -8.46
N GLU A 129 18.15 19.47 -7.14
CA GLU A 129 17.20 18.63 -6.41
C GLU A 129 15.75 19.01 -6.75
N ASN A 130 15.48 20.30 -7.02
CA ASN A 130 14.16 20.77 -7.40
C ASN A 130 13.77 20.27 -8.79
N ALA A 131 14.69 20.33 -9.75
CA ALA A 131 14.46 19.81 -11.10
C ALA A 131 14.27 18.28 -11.10
N LEU A 132 14.98 17.56 -10.24
CA LEU A 132 14.79 16.13 -10.05
C LEU A 132 13.38 15.83 -9.50
N LEU A 133 12.96 16.56 -8.47
CA LEU A 133 11.64 16.40 -7.87
C LEU A 133 10.52 16.74 -8.87
N ASP A 134 10.70 17.78 -9.71
CA ASP A 134 9.78 18.12 -10.80
C ASP A 134 9.66 16.99 -11.84
N GLN A 135 10.77 16.35 -12.16
CA GLN A 135 10.76 15.20 -13.08
C GLN A 135 10.00 14.02 -12.49
N VAL A 136 10.21 13.74 -11.19
CA VAL A 136 9.48 12.68 -10.48
C VAL A 136 7.97 12.98 -10.45
N ALA A 137 7.58 14.22 -10.14
CA ALA A 137 6.18 14.65 -10.14
C ALA A 137 5.53 14.42 -11.52
N LYS A 138 6.15 14.90 -12.59
CA LYS A 138 5.66 14.71 -13.96
C LYS A 138 5.53 13.24 -14.36
N THR A 139 6.50 12.41 -13.93
CA THR A 139 6.47 10.97 -14.23
C THR A 139 5.35 10.29 -13.46
N THR A 140 5.17 10.64 -12.19
CA THR A 140 4.08 10.09 -11.34
C THR A 140 2.72 10.46 -11.94
N ASP A 141 2.49 11.72 -12.30
CA ASP A 141 1.23 12.18 -12.92
C ASP A 141 0.94 11.48 -14.25
N ALA A 142 1.96 11.28 -15.07
CA ALA A 142 1.83 10.59 -16.35
C ALA A 142 1.46 9.10 -16.19
N LEU A 143 1.99 8.43 -15.18
CA LEU A 143 1.74 7.02 -14.91
C LEU A 143 0.36 6.79 -14.26
N THR A 144 -0.09 7.70 -13.42
CA THR A 144 -1.34 7.57 -12.66
C THR A 144 -2.56 8.16 -13.39
N GLY A 145 -2.33 8.87 -14.51
CA GLY A 145 -3.41 9.50 -15.28
C GLY A 145 -4.25 10.49 -14.45
N GLY A 146 -3.65 11.09 -13.42
CA GLY A 146 -4.30 12.05 -12.51
C GLY A 146 -5.23 11.43 -11.46
N SER A 147 -5.30 10.10 -11.35
CA SER A 147 -6.13 9.39 -10.36
C SER A 147 -5.33 8.69 -9.25
N GLY A 148 -4.03 8.90 -9.21
CA GLY A 148 -3.12 8.34 -8.22
C GLY A 148 -2.75 9.31 -7.11
N ALA A 149 -1.63 8.98 -6.42
CA ALA A 149 -1.06 9.86 -5.42
C ALA A 149 -0.57 11.17 -6.05
N THR A 150 -0.90 12.27 -5.43
CA THR A 150 -0.54 13.62 -5.88
C THR A 150 0.59 14.16 -5.01
N MET A 151 1.66 14.66 -5.63
CA MET A 151 2.75 15.33 -4.93
C MET A 151 2.39 16.79 -4.66
N SER A 152 2.61 17.24 -3.43
CA SER A 152 2.42 18.63 -3.04
C SER A 152 3.45 19.54 -3.72
N GLU A 153 3.05 20.77 -4.07
CA GLU A 153 3.98 21.81 -4.51
C GLU A 153 4.82 22.39 -3.35
N GLN A 154 4.39 22.12 -2.10
CA GLN A 154 5.11 22.56 -0.92
C GLN A 154 6.39 21.75 -0.75
N ARG A 155 7.53 22.42 -0.72
CA ARG A 155 8.85 21.79 -0.59
C ARG A 155 9.55 22.23 0.67
N THR A 156 10.26 21.30 1.27
CA THR A 156 11.09 21.55 2.44
C THR A 156 12.51 21.09 2.13
N THR A 157 13.49 21.92 2.45
CA THR A 157 14.90 21.55 2.33
C THR A 157 15.30 20.69 3.52
N ILE A 158 16.01 19.62 3.26
CA ILE A 158 16.62 18.76 4.26
C ILE A 158 18.11 18.63 4.02
N THR A 159 18.87 18.27 5.05
CA THR A 159 20.32 18.08 4.95
C THR A 159 20.66 16.78 5.67
N THR A 160 21.40 15.91 5.03
CA THR A 160 21.86 14.64 5.62
C THR A 160 22.98 14.87 6.61
N ASP A 161 23.32 13.83 7.39
CA ASP A 161 24.43 13.87 8.36
C ASP A 161 25.79 14.18 7.70
N ASP A 162 25.98 13.79 6.43
CA ASP A 162 27.17 14.05 5.64
C ASP A 162 27.13 15.43 4.96
N GLY A 163 26.08 16.23 5.17
CA GLY A 163 25.94 17.60 4.66
C GLY A 163 25.36 17.71 3.26
N GLU A 164 24.87 16.61 2.69
CA GLU A 164 24.21 16.62 1.39
C GLU A 164 22.83 17.29 1.50
N VAL A 165 22.55 18.19 0.57
CA VAL A 165 21.30 18.96 0.55
C VAL A 165 20.29 18.25 -0.34
N GLY A 166 19.07 18.14 0.15
CA GLY A 166 17.94 17.60 -0.60
C GLY A 166 16.67 18.41 -0.42
N VAL A 167 15.67 18.08 -1.19
CA VAL A 167 14.31 18.64 -1.05
C VAL A 167 13.28 17.53 -0.89
N THR A 168 12.30 17.78 -0.04
CA THR A 168 11.17 16.86 0.18
C THR A 168 9.86 17.52 -0.20
N ALA A 169 8.90 16.69 -0.63
CA ALA A 169 7.52 17.08 -0.85
C ALA A 169 6.57 16.01 -0.32
N PRO A 170 5.47 16.37 0.35
CA PRO A 170 4.43 15.44 0.72
C PRO A 170 3.80 14.77 -0.51
N LEU A 171 3.46 13.50 -0.35
CA LEU A 171 2.72 12.69 -1.31
C LEU A 171 1.40 12.28 -0.67
N SER A 172 0.27 12.59 -1.29
CA SER A 172 -1.05 12.23 -0.77
C SER A 172 -1.86 11.46 -1.80
N GLY A 173 -2.46 10.35 -1.38
CA GLY A 173 -3.30 9.48 -2.20
C GLY A 173 -4.64 9.18 -1.54
N LEU A 174 -5.45 8.34 -2.17
CA LEU A 174 -6.78 7.99 -1.65
C LEU A 174 -6.73 7.17 -0.34
N SER A 175 -5.69 6.37 -0.16
CA SER A 175 -5.53 5.48 1.01
C SER A 175 -4.09 5.40 1.50
N THR A 176 -3.18 6.17 0.91
CA THR A 176 -1.76 6.10 1.22
C THR A 176 -1.21 7.52 1.18
N ASP A 177 -0.63 7.93 2.27
CA ASP A 177 0.13 9.16 2.36
C ASP A 177 1.64 8.85 2.40
N GLY A 178 2.46 9.87 2.28
CA GLY A 178 3.90 9.69 2.32
C GLY A 178 4.66 10.93 1.95
N MET A 179 5.89 10.74 1.54
CA MET A 179 6.77 11.80 1.08
C MET A 179 7.68 11.31 -0.03
N VAL A 180 8.14 12.25 -0.82
CA VAL A 180 9.24 12.04 -1.78
C VAL A 180 10.36 13.00 -1.41
N ALA A 181 11.59 12.47 -1.32
CA ALA A 181 12.79 13.26 -1.18
C ALA A 181 13.66 13.11 -2.44
N ALA A 182 14.33 14.18 -2.82
CA ALA A 182 15.26 14.21 -3.96
C ALA A 182 16.58 14.82 -3.52
N PHE A 183 17.68 14.14 -3.84
CA PHE A 183 19.06 14.61 -3.63
C PHE A 183 19.83 14.51 -4.94
N VAL A 184 20.84 15.35 -5.11
CA VAL A 184 21.76 15.27 -6.24
C VAL A 184 23.19 15.17 -5.70
N LEU A 185 23.74 13.95 -5.78
CA LEU A 185 25.08 13.63 -5.29
C LEU A 185 26.04 13.47 -6.47
N GLY A 186 26.75 14.55 -6.80
CA GLY A 186 27.61 14.61 -7.98
C GLY A 186 26.81 14.56 -9.28
N ASP A 187 26.90 13.47 -10.02
CA ASP A 187 26.17 13.22 -11.28
C ASP A 187 25.00 12.24 -11.11
N ARG A 188 24.67 11.89 -9.86
CA ARG A 188 23.61 10.94 -9.50
C ARG A 188 22.42 11.67 -8.88
N GLY A 189 21.24 11.41 -9.42
CA GLY A 189 19.98 11.76 -8.78
C GLY A 189 19.52 10.61 -7.87
N VAL A 190 19.25 10.91 -6.63
CA VAL A 190 18.71 9.98 -5.64
C VAL A 190 17.29 10.39 -5.31
N VAL A 191 16.35 9.51 -5.54
CA VAL A 191 14.93 9.69 -5.22
C VAL A 191 14.55 8.73 -4.13
N VAL A 192 14.08 9.25 -3.02
CA VAL A 192 13.51 8.46 -1.93
C VAL A 192 12.01 8.61 -1.95
N ARG A 193 11.31 7.50 -1.94
CA ARG A 193 9.86 7.46 -1.77
C ARG A 193 9.53 6.74 -0.47
N VAL A 194 8.80 7.42 0.38
CA VAL A 194 8.21 6.83 1.58
C VAL A 194 6.71 6.76 1.37
N THR A 195 6.12 5.62 1.63
CA THR A 195 4.66 5.44 1.58
C THR A 195 4.22 4.65 2.80
N GLY A 196 3.08 5.04 3.35
CA GLY A 196 2.52 4.41 4.54
C GLY A 196 1.05 4.80 4.73
N PRO A 197 0.41 4.34 5.81
CA PRO A 197 -0.93 4.77 6.18
C PRO A 197 -0.95 6.26 6.53
N ALA A 198 -2.10 6.92 6.30
CA ALA A 198 -2.29 8.34 6.60
C ALA A 198 -2.14 8.68 8.10
N ASP A 199 -2.41 7.71 8.96
CA ASP A 199 -2.26 7.81 10.42
C ASP A 199 -0.95 7.15 10.88
N GLY A 200 0.19 7.59 10.33
CA GLY A 200 1.51 7.01 10.58
C GLY A 200 1.89 6.95 12.07
N ASP A 201 2.68 5.92 12.43
CA ASP A 201 3.24 5.79 13.77
C ASP A 201 4.44 6.76 13.92
N PRO A 202 4.51 7.56 14.99
CA PRO A 202 5.64 8.45 15.28
C PRO A 202 7.01 7.75 15.29
N ASP A 203 7.06 6.48 15.68
CA ASP A 203 8.30 5.71 15.70
C ASP A 203 8.79 5.42 14.26
N SER A 204 7.86 5.12 13.36
CA SER A 204 8.15 4.96 11.92
C SER A 204 8.61 6.27 11.28
N ASP A 205 8.01 7.41 11.63
CA ASP A 205 8.44 8.73 11.13
C ASP A 205 9.88 9.04 11.57
N GLN A 206 10.23 8.70 12.81
CA GLN A 206 11.59 8.90 13.31
C GLN A 206 12.58 7.95 12.61
N ALA A 207 12.18 6.71 12.35
CA ALA A 207 13.00 5.75 11.60
C ALA A 207 13.26 6.24 10.17
N VAL A 208 12.22 6.71 9.48
CA VAL A 208 12.31 7.30 8.15
C VAL A 208 13.27 8.51 8.16
N SER A 209 13.17 9.40 9.15
CA SER A 209 14.08 10.55 9.25
C SER A 209 15.53 10.11 9.38
N ARG A 210 15.84 9.14 10.26
CA ARG A 210 17.19 8.60 10.39
C ARG A 210 17.72 7.97 9.10
N MET A 211 16.88 7.24 8.39
CA MET A 211 17.25 6.65 7.11
C MET A 211 17.55 7.72 6.04
N LEU A 212 16.75 8.81 5.99
CA LEU A 212 16.99 9.94 5.11
C LEU A 212 18.31 10.67 5.43
N ASP A 213 18.56 10.90 6.72
CA ASP A 213 19.77 11.61 7.20
C ASP A 213 21.06 10.81 6.90
N SER A 214 20.93 9.47 6.80
CA SER A 214 22.05 8.56 6.53
C SER A 214 22.41 8.42 5.04
N ILE A 215 21.66 9.04 4.13
CA ILE A 215 21.95 8.96 2.69
C ILE A 215 23.25 9.72 2.40
N SER A 216 24.18 9.01 1.78
CA SER A 216 25.49 9.56 1.46
C SER A 216 26.06 8.91 0.21
N ARG A 217 27.13 9.51 -0.30
CA ARG A 217 27.98 8.91 -1.31
C ARG A 217 29.25 8.40 -0.67
N SER A 218 29.51 7.10 -0.75
CA SER A 218 30.77 6.54 -0.29
C SER A 218 31.92 7.12 -1.11
N GLU A 219 32.83 7.84 -0.45
CA GLU A 219 34.09 8.21 -1.10
C GLU A 219 34.93 6.92 -1.21
N GLN A 220 35.17 6.48 -2.45
CA GLN A 220 36.14 5.40 -2.67
C GLN A 220 37.52 5.92 -2.26
N ALA A 221 38.08 5.33 -1.20
CA ALA A 221 39.42 5.61 -0.71
C ALA A 221 40.50 4.97 -1.60
#